data_7f812a1d659a298b487bd7c564cde916
#
_entry.id   7f812a1d659a298b487bd7c564cde916
#
_cell.length_a   1.000
_cell.length_b   1.000
_cell.length_c   1.000
_cell.angle_alpha   90.00
_cell.angle_beta   90.00
_cell.angle_gamma   90.00
#
_symmetry.space_group_name_H-M   'P 1'
#
loop_
_entity.id
_entity.type
_entity.pdbx_description
1 polymer ?
#
loop_
_entity_poly.entity_id
_entity_poly.type
_entity_poly.pdbx_seq_one_letter_code
_entity_poly.pdbx_strand_id
1 'polypeptide(L)'
;KMIVVMSSGYAFREGEQPVFYPGDFESELIHNIIPYIENNFRVRKGRDYRAMAGLSLGSAQTTDIVAKNMKLFSAAGVFSGVAIHEMERICDSKETLDVVFMSCGCYEDQIRTGMKQIEQKFENAGKYCISKVYEGYHEWHVWRKSLYDFVPLLFRKKGVEADDIPREKTARITRQRLRMETMEEQILMFDPVYRQIRFETDEAGRPAGKYPDIP
;
A
#
# COMPACT_ATOMS: atom_id res chain seq x y z
N LYS A 1 2.55 -10.12 -13.55
CA LYS A 1 3.55 -9.03 -13.43
C LYS A 1 2.79 -7.72 -13.29
N MET A 2 3.22 -6.85 -12.37
CA MET A 2 2.66 -5.51 -12.18
C MET A 2 3.78 -4.50 -12.02
N ILE A 3 3.49 -3.22 -12.24
CA ILE A 3 4.35 -2.09 -11.87
C ILE A 3 3.91 -1.63 -10.47
N VAL A 4 4.86 -1.42 -9.60
CA VAL A 4 4.66 -0.81 -8.28
C VAL A 4 5.23 0.60 -8.34
N VAL A 5 4.41 1.59 -8.04
CA VAL A 5 4.80 3.00 -8.01
C VAL A 5 4.82 3.43 -6.54
N MET A 6 5.96 3.92 -6.10
CA MET A 6 6.15 4.39 -4.72
C MET A 6 6.59 5.84 -4.77
N SER A 7 5.72 6.73 -4.30
CA SER A 7 6.01 8.14 -4.13
C SER A 7 6.23 8.46 -2.64
N SER A 8 6.75 9.64 -2.34
CA SER A 8 6.96 10.07 -0.96
C SER A 8 5.67 10.29 -0.16
N GLY A 9 4.52 10.39 -0.84
CA GLY A 9 3.24 10.76 -0.23
C GLY A 9 3.12 12.26 0.10
N TYR A 10 4.17 13.02 -0.10
CA TYR A 10 4.14 14.48 0.00
C TYR A 10 3.81 15.09 -1.36
N ALA A 11 2.86 16.00 -1.38
CA ALA A 11 2.59 16.83 -2.53
C ALA A 11 2.32 18.25 -2.04
N PHE A 12 3.01 19.21 -2.61
CA PHE A 12 2.89 20.63 -2.28
C PHE A 12 3.24 21.47 -3.51
N ARG A 13 2.69 22.66 -3.57
CA ARG A 13 2.98 23.59 -4.65
C ARG A 13 4.26 24.36 -4.36
N GLU A 14 4.88 24.86 -5.40
CA GLU A 14 6.07 25.71 -5.25
C GLU A 14 5.77 26.91 -4.33
N GLY A 15 6.61 27.09 -3.30
CA GLY A 15 6.42 28.14 -2.28
C GLY A 15 5.56 27.74 -1.07
N GLU A 16 4.92 26.57 -1.08
CA GLU A 16 4.16 26.05 0.06
C GLU A 16 5.05 25.15 0.96
N GLN A 17 4.64 25.03 2.21
CA GLN A 17 5.28 24.06 3.12
C GLN A 17 4.79 22.65 2.82
N PRO A 18 5.68 21.63 2.82
CA PRO A 18 5.28 20.24 2.64
C PRO A 18 4.31 19.79 3.73
N VAL A 19 3.11 19.33 3.33
CA VAL A 19 2.12 18.75 4.23
C VAL A 19 1.89 17.31 3.80
N PHE A 20 2.13 16.39 4.72
CA PHE A 20 1.95 14.97 4.42
C PHE A 20 0.46 14.57 4.43
N TYR A 21 -0.29 15.02 5.44
CA TYR A 21 -1.71 14.68 5.57
C TYR A 21 -2.45 15.70 6.46
N PRO A 22 -3.63 16.19 6.06
CA PRO A 22 -4.13 16.15 4.68
C PRO A 22 -3.27 17.04 3.78
N GLY A 23 -3.06 16.61 2.53
CA GLY A 23 -2.24 17.32 1.55
C GLY A 23 -2.76 17.10 0.13
N ASP A 24 -2.09 17.70 -0.83
CA ASP A 24 -2.48 17.65 -2.25
C ASP A 24 -2.11 16.31 -2.95
N PHE A 25 -1.74 15.29 -2.19
CA PHE A 25 -1.30 14.00 -2.77
C PHE A 25 -2.38 13.33 -3.63
N GLU A 26 -3.65 13.51 -3.31
CA GLU A 26 -4.76 13.04 -4.16
C GLU A 26 -4.67 13.66 -5.55
N SER A 27 -4.49 14.98 -5.63
CA SER A 27 -4.35 15.71 -6.89
C SER A 27 -3.11 15.27 -7.67
N GLU A 28 -1.97 15.14 -7.00
CA GLU A 28 -0.72 14.66 -7.60
C GLU A 28 -0.89 13.24 -8.16
N LEU A 29 -1.50 12.35 -7.40
CA LEU A 29 -1.72 10.96 -7.82
C LEU A 29 -2.61 10.89 -9.07
N ILE A 30 -3.73 11.62 -9.07
CA ILE A 30 -4.76 11.50 -10.11
C ILE A 30 -4.35 12.24 -11.38
N HIS A 31 -3.78 13.43 -11.26
CA HIS A 31 -3.53 14.29 -12.40
C HIS A 31 -2.11 14.17 -12.97
N ASN A 32 -1.15 13.69 -12.19
CA ASN A 32 0.24 13.58 -12.61
C ASN A 32 0.74 12.13 -12.63
N ILE A 33 0.72 11.41 -11.51
CA ILE A 33 1.34 10.09 -11.40
C ILE A 33 0.62 9.06 -12.27
N ILE A 34 -0.69 8.91 -12.16
CA ILE A 34 -1.46 7.94 -12.95
C ILE A 34 -1.30 8.21 -14.45
N PRO A 35 -1.52 9.43 -14.97
CA PRO A 35 -1.32 9.72 -16.38
C PRO A 35 0.12 9.51 -16.85
N TYR A 36 1.11 9.86 -16.04
CA TYR A 36 2.52 9.65 -16.38
C TYR A 36 2.83 8.15 -16.57
N ILE A 37 2.41 7.30 -15.64
CA ILE A 37 2.63 5.85 -15.73
C ILE A 37 1.89 5.28 -16.94
N GLU A 38 0.65 5.67 -17.18
CA GLU A 38 -0.14 5.14 -18.29
C GLU A 38 0.30 5.60 -19.68
N ASN A 39 1.01 6.72 -19.77
CA ASN A 39 1.53 7.24 -21.02
C ASN A 39 2.97 6.78 -21.33
N ASN A 40 3.77 6.48 -20.31
CA ASN A 40 5.17 6.17 -20.47
C ASN A 40 5.50 4.68 -20.30
N PHE A 41 4.61 3.88 -19.73
CA PHE A 41 4.85 2.46 -19.50
C PHE A 41 3.76 1.60 -20.13
N ARG A 42 4.14 0.38 -20.54
CA ARG A 42 3.20 -0.59 -21.10
C ARG A 42 2.36 -1.23 -19.99
N VAL A 43 1.31 -0.54 -19.58
CA VAL A 43 0.35 -0.99 -18.56
C VAL A 43 -1.05 -1.12 -19.16
N ARG A 44 -1.88 -1.93 -18.51
CA ARG A 44 -3.33 -1.91 -18.76
C ARG A 44 -3.92 -0.73 -18.04
N LYS A 45 -4.79 0.02 -18.73
CA LYS A 45 -5.45 1.21 -18.18
C LYS A 45 -6.82 0.88 -17.60
N GLY A 46 -7.28 1.73 -16.71
CA GLY A 46 -8.60 1.66 -16.11
C GLY A 46 -8.61 1.09 -14.70
N ARG A 47 -9.76 1.21 -14.07
CA ARG A 47 -10.05 0.84 -12.69
C ARG A 47 -9.57 -0.56 -12.31
N ASP A 48 -9.90 -1.55 -13.14
CA ASP A 48 -9.65 -2.97 -12.86
C ASP A 48 -8.16 -3.34 -12.79
N TYR A 49 -7.30 -2.42 -13.18
CA TYR A 49 -5.85 -2.59 -13.21
C TYR A 49 -5.11 -1.62 -12.29
N ARG A 50 -5.84 -0.92 -11.41
CA ARG A 50 -5.24 -0.04 -10.42
C ARG A 50 -5.62 -0.46 -9.01
N ALA A 51 -4.63 -0.50 -8.14
CA ALA A 51 -4.79 -0.72 -6.71
C ALA A 51 -3.99 0.33 -5.95
N MET A 52 -4.46 0.71 -4.79
CA MET A 52 -3.75 1.61 -3.89
C MET A 52 -3.54 0.93 -2.54
N ALA A 53 -2.36 1.11 -1.96
CA ALA A 53 -2.08 0.62 -0.61
C ALA A 53 -1.15 1.58 0.12
N GLY A 54 -1.29 1.62 1.44
CA GLY A 54 -0.44 2.43 2.29
C GLY A 54 -0.34 1.87 3.70
N LEU A 55 0.73 2.26 4.38
CA LEU A 55 0.97 1.90 5.77
C LEU A 55 0.93 3.15 6.66
N SER A 56 0.53 3.03 7.92
CA SER A 56 0.53 4.14 8.88
C SER A 56 -0.23 5.36 8.33
N LEU A 57 0.39 6.52 8.22
CA LEU A 57 -0.20 7.69 7.55
C LEU A 57 -0.57 7.44 6.09
N GLY A 58 0.19 6.63 5.37
CA GLY A 58 -0.16 6.21 4.01
C GLY A 58 -1.44 5.39 3.95
N SER A 59 -1.84 4.71 5.03
CA SER A 59 -3.14 4.05 5.13
C SER A 59 -4.28 5.07 5.17
N ALA A 60 -4.11 6.19 5.90
CA ALA A 60 -5.08 7.29 5.91
C ALA A 60 -5.22 7.95 4.54
N GLN A 61 -4.09 8.19 3.84
CA GLN A 61 -4.13 8.69 2.46
C GLN A 61 -4.84 7.70 1.53
N THR A 62 -4.55 6.40 1.66
CA THR A 62 -5.18 5.36 0.84
C THR A 62 -6.69 5.34 1.04
N THR A 63 -7.17 5.32 2.29
CA THR A 63 -8.60 5.27 2.58
C THR A 63 -9.32 6.53 2.12
N ASP A 64 -8.76 7.71 2.36
CA ASP A 64 -9.35 8.99 1.95
C ASP A 64 -9.44 9.09 0.41
N ILE A 65 -8.34 8.84 -0.29
CA ILE A 65 -8.29 8.94 -1.76
C ILE A 65 -9.20 7.88 -2.41
N VAL A 66 -9.18 6.65 -1.94
CA VAL A 66 -10.03 5.60 -2.51
C VAL A 66 -11.51 5.85 -2.22
N ALA A 67 -11.87 6.31 -1.01
CA ALA A 67 -13.26 6.63 -0.66
C ALA A 67 -13.87 7.71 -1.55
N LYS A 68 -13.06 8.68 -1.98
CA LYS A 68 -13.47 9.75 -2.91
C LYS A 68 -13.47 9.29 -4.38
N ASN A 69 -12.63 8.32 -4.72
CA ASN A 69 -12.30 7.96 -6.11
C ASN A 69 -12.49 6.46 -6.40
N MET A 70 -13.55 5.83 -5.90
CA MET A 70 -13.79 4.39 -6.06
C MET A 70 -13.88 3.92 -7.51
N LYS A 71 -14.18 4.83 -8.44
CA LYS A 71 -14.18 4.54 -9.88
C LYS A 71 -12.78 4.48 -10.49
N LEU A 72 -11.74 4.83 -9.76
CA LEU A 72 -10.36 4.78 -10.24
C LEU A 72 -9.60 3.54 -9.80
N PHE A 73 -10.03 2.87 -8.73
CA PHE A 73 -9.31 1.76 -8.12
C PHE A 73 -10.20 0.53 -7.98
N SER A 74 -9.63 -0.66 -8.17
CA SER A 74 -10.30 -1.94 -7.92
C SER A 74 -9.97 -2.52 -6.54
N ALA A 75 -8.87 -2.08 -5.91
CA ALA A 75 -8.45 -2.62 -4.63
C ALA A 75 -7.83 -1.56 -3.73
N ALA A 76 -8.05 -1.72 -2.43
CA ALA A 76 -7.44 -0.93 -1.36
C ALA A 76 -6.75 -1.83 -0.31
N GLY A 77 -5.49 -1.50 0.02
CA GLY A 77 -4.72 -2.13 1.09
C GLY A 77 -4.38 -1.13 2.19
N VAL A 78 -4.83 -1.39 3.41
CA VAL A 78 -4.73 -0.50 4.56
C VAL A 78 -3.93 -1.21 5.65
N PHE A 79 -2.69 -0.77 5.88
CA PHE A 79 -1.76 -1.45 6.78
C PHE A 79 -1.44 -0.59 8.00
N SER A 80 -1.69 -1.12 9.19
CA SER A 80 -1.45 -0.44 10.48
C SER A 80 -2.04 0.96 10.55
N GLY A 81 -3.30 1.10 10.11
CA GLY A 81 -4.08 2.31 10.23
C GLY A 81 -5.50 2.07 9.76
N VAL A 82 -6.46 2.59 10.49
CA VAL A 82 -7.88 2.51 10.12
C VAL A 82 -8.50 3.89 10.27
N ALA A 83 -8.71 4.55 9.13
CA ALA A 83 -9.55 5.74 9.05
C ALA A 83 -11.01 5.27 8.98
N ILE A 84 -11.66 5.16 10.14
CA ILE A 84 -12.97 4.52 10.29
C ILE A 84 -14.01 5.17 9.39
N HIS A 85 -14.11 6.49 9.41
CA HIS A 85 -15.09 7.22 8.63
C HIS A 85 -14.94 6.99 7.11
N GLU A 86 -13.72 7.02 6.59
CA GLU A 86 -13.43 6.78 5.18
C GLU A 86 -13.70 5.31 4.80
N MET A 87 -13.38 4.37 5.67
CA MET A 87 -13.71 2.95 5.48
C MET A 87 -15.23 2.71 5.49
N GLU A 88 -15.97 3.40 6.33
CA GLU A 88 -17.44 3.39 6.32
C GLU A 88 -17.99 3.94 4.99
N ARG A 89 -17.44 5.04 4.47
CA ARG A 89 -17.82 5.57 3.16
C ARG A 89 -17.55 4.56 2.03
N ILE A 90 -16.44 3.84 2.07
CA ILE A 90 -16.15 2.75 1.11
C ILE A 90 -17.22 1.65 1.25
N CYS A 91 -17.56 1.27 2.46
CA CYS A 91 -18.58 0.26 2.73
C CYS A 91 -19.96 0.71 2.23
N ASP A 92 -20.36 1.96 2.48
CA ASP A 92 -21.69 2.49 2.16
C ASP A 92 -21.85 2.85 0.66
N SER A 93 -20.76 2.90 -0.08
CA SER A 93 -20.76 3.25 -1.50
C SER A 93 -21.55 2.23 -2.34
N LYS A 94 -22.20 2.70 -3.41
CA LYS A 94 -22.78 1.82 -4.45
C LYS A 94 -21.72 1.13 -5.30
N GLU A 95 -20.55 1.75 -5.45
CA GLU A 95 -19.38 1.13 -6.07
C GLU A 95 -18.76 0.12 -5.11
N THR A 96 -18.25 -0.98 -5.61
CA THR A 96 -17.60 -2.01 -4.79
C THR A 96 -16.15 -2.17 -5.23
N LEU A 97 -15.24 -2.30 -4.30
CA LEU A 97 -13.87 -2.72 -4.59
C LEU A 97 -13.82 -4.25 -4.72
N ASP A 98 -12.96 -4.75 -5.59
CA ASP A 98 -12.74 -6.19 -5.74
C ASP A 98 -11.97 -6.74 -4.52
N VAL A 99 -11.10 -5.92 -3.94
CA VAL A 99 -10.34 -6.24 -2.72
C VAL A 99 -10.34 -5.06 -1.77
N VAL A 100 -10.79 -5.28 -0.54
CA VAL A 100 -10.55 -4.42 0.62
C VAL A 100 -9.75 -5.23 1.61
N PHE A 101 -8.51 -4.83 1.86
CA PHE A 101 -7.59 -5.54 2.73
C PHE A 101 -7.12 -4.63 3.86
N MET A 102 -7.31 -5.07 5.09
CA MET A 102 -6.85 -4.39 6.29
C MET A 102 -5.89 -5.28 7.06
N SER A 103 -4.88 -4.70 7.67
CA SER A 103 -3.96 -5.44 8.53
C SER A 103 -3.30 -4.59 9.59
N CYS A 104 -2.88 -5.22 10.68
CA CYS A 104 -2.10 -4.58 11.75
C CYS A 104 -1.25 -5.60 12.52
N GLY A 105 -0.37 -5.09 13.38
CA GLY A 105 0.29 -5.89 14.40
C GLY A 105 -0.63 -6.25 15.56
N CYS A 106 -0.37 -7.37 16.21
CA CYS A 106 -1.21 -7.85 17.32
C CYS A 106 -1.12 -6.95 18.56
N TYR A 107 -0.10 -6.12 18.67
CA TYR A 107 0.10 -5.15 19.75
C TYR A 107 -0.38 -3.73 19.40
N GLU A 108 -1.05 -3.56 18.27
CA GLU A 108 -1.68 -2.30 17.85
C GLU A 108 -3.17 -2.28 18.25
N ASP A 109 -3.47 -2.27 19.54
CA ASP A 109 -4.80 -2.51 20.08
C ASP A 109 -5.88 -1.56 19.54
N GLN A 110 -5.58 -0.28 19.39
CA GLN A 110 -6.54 0.70 18.86
C GLN A 110 -6.88 0.43 17.41
N ILE A 111 -5.86 0.14 16.59
CA ILE A 111 -6.03 -0.16 15.17
C ILE A 111 -6.80 -1.48 15.02
N ARG A 112 -6.44 -2.48 15.78
CA ARG A 112 -7.13 -3.78 15.79
C ARG A 112 -8.61 -3.65 16.18
N THR A 113 -8.92 -2.80 17.14
CA THR A 113 -10.31 -2.51 17.54
C THR A 113 -11.08 -1.84 16.41
N GLY A 114 -10.48 -0.83 15.77
CA GLY A 114 -11.08 -0.17 14.61
C GLY A 114 -11.28 -1.12 13.42
N MET A 115 -10.31 -2.00 13.15
CA MET A 115 -10.45 -3.02 12.12
C MET A 115 -11.65 -3.94 12.36
N LYS A 116 -11.85 -4.41 13.59
CA LYS A 116 -13.03 -5.24 13.96
C LYS A 116 -14.34 -4.50 13.75
N GLN A 117 -14.39 -3.22 14.08
CA GLN A 117 -15.57 -2.38 13.86
C GLN A 117 -15.90 -2.30 12.36
N ILE A 118 -14.93 -2.07 11.52
CA ILE A 118 -15.11 -2.02 10.06
C ILE A 118 -15.47 -3.38 9.48
N GLU A 119 -14.83 -4.45 9.94
CA GLU A 119 -15.14 -5.82 9.53
C GLU A 119 -16.63 -6.13 9.80
N GLN A 120 -17.13 -5.83 11.00
CA GLN A 120 -18.53 -6.01 11.34
C GLN A 120 -19.46 -5.15 10.46
N LYS A 121 -19.09 -3.92 10.13
CA LYS A 121 -19.87 -3.07 9.23
C LYS A 121 -19.96 -3.66 7.82
N PHE A 122 -18.86 -4.16 7.28
CA PHE A 122 -18.85 -4.82 5.97
C PHE A 122 -19.71 -6.08 5.98
N GLU A 123 -19.62 -6.90 7.01
CA GLU A 123 -20.45 -8.10 7.20
C GLU A 123 -21.94 -7.74 7.23
N ASN A 124 -22.33 -6.76 8.05
CA ASN A 124 -23.71 -6.29 8.15
C ASN A 124 -24.26 -5.74 6.83
N ALA A 125 -23.40 -5.18 5.99
CA ALA A 125 -23.74 -4.69 4.65
C ALA A 125 -23.73 -5.79 3.58
N GLY A 126 -23.46 -7.04 3.94
CA GLY A 126 -23.29 -8.14 2.98
C GLY A 126 -22.10 -7.95 2.04
N LYS A 127 -21.10 -7.19 2.45
CA LYS A 127 -19.88 -6.92 1.71
C LYS A 127 -18.70 -7.64 2.34
N TYR A 128 -17.67 -7.87 1.54
CA TYR A 128 -16.49 -8.61 1.98
C TYR A 128 -15.27 -7.69 2.13
N CYS A 129 -14.56 -7.87 3.24
CA CYS A 129 -13.22 -7.34 3.44
C CYS A 129 -12.32 -8.41 4.06
N ILE A 130 -11.03 -8.29 3.85
CA ILE A 130 -10.02 -9.18 4.41
C ILE A 130 -9.34 -8.44 5.55
N SER A 131 -9.34 -9.07 6.73
CA SER A 131 -8.69 -8.55 7.93
C SER A 131 -7.61 -9.52 8.39
N LYS A 132 -6.40 -9.04 8.62
CA LYS A 132 -5.25 -9.84 9.06
C LYS A 132 -4.55 -9.18 10.24
N VAL A 133 -4.22 -9.98 11.23
CA VAL A 133 -3.41 -9.56 12.39
C VAL A 133 -2.13 -10.38 12.39
N TYR A 134 -1.00 -9.70 12.44
CA TYR A 134 0.32 -10.33 12.46
C TYR A 134 0.99 -10.12 13.81
N GLU A 135 1.86 -11.03 14.19
CA GLU A 135 2.70 -10.83 15.36
C GLU A 135 3.63 -9.62 15.13
N GLY A 136 3.63 -8.67 16.09
CA GLY A 136 4.43 -7.46 16.03
C GLY A 136 3.66 -6.20 16.40
N TYR A 137 4.37 -5.08 16.28
CA TYR A 137 3.93 -3.72 16.55
C TYR A 137 3.73 -2.92 15.26
N HIS A 138 3.75 -1.59 15.38
CA HIS A 138 3.72 -0.64 14.28
C HIS A 138 5.09 -0.60 13.57
N GLU A 139 5.39 -1.61 12.76
CA GLU A 139 6.75 -1.87 12.27
C GLU A 139 6.81 -2.55 10.90
N TRP A 140 7.96 -2.44 10.24
CA TRP A 140 8.22 -2.99 8.92
C TRP A 140 8.00 -4.50 8.81
N HIS A 141 8.24 -5.24 9.87
CA HIS A 141 7.99 -6.68 9.90
C HIS A 141 6.52 -7.01 9.62
N VAL A 142 5.60 -6.29 10.26
CA VAL A 142 4.16 -6.40 10.05
C VAL A 142 3.79 -5.96 8.63
N TRP A 143 4.29 -4.81 8.18
CA TRP A 143 3.92 -4.24 6.88
C TRP A 143 4.42 -5.06 5.69
N ARG A 144 5.58 -5.71 5.81
CA ARG A 144 6.04 -6.66 4.78
C ARG A 144 5.14 -7.88 4.67
N LYS A 145 4.66 -8.42 5.78
CA LYS A 145 3.67 -9.53 5.79
C LYS A 145 2.34 -9.06 5.17
N SER A 146 1.92 -7.84 5.50
CA SER A 146 0.71 -7.24 4.93
C SER A 146 0.79 -7.14 3.41
N LEU A 147 1.87 -6.59 2.89
CA LEU A 147 2.10 -6.48 1.44
C LEU A 147 2.20 -7.86 0.78
N TYR A 148 2.84 -8.81 1.44
CA TYR A 148 3.00 -10.16 0.95
C TYR A 148 1.65 -10.87 0.75
N ASP A 149 0.72 -10.71 1.69
CA ASP A 149 -0.62 -11.30 1.59
C ASP A 149 -1.55 -10.50 0.67
N PHE A 150 -1.38 -9.18 0.59
CA PHE A 150 -2.21 -8.31 -0.25
C PHE A 150 -1.92 -8.46 -1.74
N VAL A 151 -0.65 -8.44 -2.15
CA VAL A 151 -0.24 -8.44 -3.56
C VAL A 151 -0.82 -9.62 -4.37
N PRO A 152 -0.86 -10.86 -3.86
CA PRO A 152 -1.46 -11.95 -4.59
C PRO A 152 -2.96 -11.84 -4.85
N LEU A 153 -3.66 -10.96 -4.16
CA LEU A 153 -5.11 -10.76 -4.34
C LEU A 153 -5.43 -9.83 -5.51
N LEU A 154 -4.44 -9.06 -5.97
CA LEU A 154 -4.65 -8.00 -6.94
C LEU A 154 -4.87 -8.53 -8.36
N PHE A 155 -5.76 -7.85 -9.09
CA PHE A 155 -5.98 -8.03 -10.54
C PHE A 155 -6.37 -9.45 -10.94
N ARG A 156 -7.03 -10.18 -10.07
CA ARG A 156 -7.54 -11.51 -10.36
C ARG A 156 -8.84 -11.42 -11.14
N LYS A 157 -9.07 -12.41 -12.00
CA LYS A 157 -10.39 -12.56 -12.62
C LYS A 157 -11.43 -12.84 -11.53
N LYS A 158 -12.56 -12.16 -11.57
CA LYS A 158 -13.69 -12.41 -10.67
C LYS A 158 -14.01 -13.92 -10.63
N GLY A 159 -14.14 -14.48 -9.46
CA GLY A 159 -14.47 -15.90 -9.25
C GLY A 159 -13.30 -16.78 -8.80
N VAL A 160 -12.09 -16.25 -8.59
CA VAL A 160 -11.00 -16.99 -7.96
C VAL A 160 -10.97 -16.62 -6.48
N GLU A 161 -11.36 -17.53 -5.62
CA GLU A 161 -11.31 -17.33 -4.18
C GLU A 161 -9.85 -17.28 -3.68
N ALA A 162 -9.61 -16.56 -2.56
CA ALA A 162 -8.26 -16.40 -1.99
C ALA A 162 -7.62 -17.74 -1.58
N ASP A 163 -8.44 -18.76 -1.30
CA ASP A 163 -8.00 -20.09 -0.92
C ASP A 163 -7.47 -20.95 -2.09
N ASP A 164 -7.75 -20.55 -3.34
CA ASP A 164 -7.23 -21.21 -4.54
C ASP A 164 -5.76 -20.89 -4.86
N ILE A 165 -5.08 -20.12 -4.00
CA ILE A 165 -3.64 -19.92 -4.13
C ILE A 165 -2.95 -21.16 -3.56
N PRO A 166 -2.20 -21.91 -4.38
CA PRO A 166 -1.44 -23.02 -3.86
C PRO A 166 -0.43 -22.52 -2.82
N ARG A 167 -0.70 -22.81 -1.55
CA ARG A 167 0.17 -22.43 -0.41
C ARG A 167 1.61 -22.93 -0.58
N GLU A 168 1.81 -24.00 -1.34
CA GLU A 168 3.12 -24.57 -1.63
C GLU A 168 4.04 -23.68 -2.46
N LYS A 169 3.52 -22.94 -3.46
CA LYS A 169 4.33 -21.99 -4.23
C LYS A 169 4.76 -20.78 -3.38
N THR A 170 3.92 -20.39 -2.45
CA THR A 170 4.16 -19.30 -1.51
C THR A 170 5.22 -19.70 -0.48
N ALA A 171 5.14 -20.91 0.08
CA ALA A 171 6.10 -21.42 1.05
C ALA A 171 7.52 -21.61 0.47
N ARG A 172 7.63 -21.99 -0.82
CA ARG A 172 8.94 -22.14 -1.48
C ARG A 172 9.67 -20.81 -1.67
N ILE A 173 8.94 -19.75 -2.04
CA ILE A 173 9.50 -18.39 -2.17
C ILE A 173 9.91 -17.86 -0.80
N THR A 174 9.12 -18.09 0.25
CA THR A 174 9.41 -17.68 1.62
C THR A 174 10.65 -18.36 2.18
N ARG A 175 10.83 -19.69 1.98
CA ARG A 175 12.01 -20.42 2.45
C ARG A 175 13.31 -20.01 1.76
N GLN A 176 13.29 -19.63 0.49
CA GLN A 176 14.46 -19.09 -0.21
C GLN A 176 14.81 -17.66 0.25
N ARG A 177 13.83 -16.87 0.66
CA ARG A 177 14.03 -15.48 1.13
C ARG A 177 14.42 -15.40 2.62
N LEU A 178 13.97 -16.34 3.47
CA LEU A 178 14.35 -16.41 4.89
C LEU A 178 15.82 -16.85 5.13
N ARG A 179 16.57 -17.21 4.08
CA ARG A 179 18.01 -17.46 4.16
C ARG A 179 18.88 -16.21 4.06
N MET A 180 18.29 -15.03 3.94
CA MET A 180 19.03 -13.78 3.88
C MET A 180 19.25 -13.23 5.29
N GLU A 181 20.49 -13.21 5.73
CA GLU A 181 20.88 -13.00 7.13
C GLU A 181 20.88 -11.52 7.57
N THR A 182 20.78 -10.54 6.66
CA THR A 182 20.78 -9.12 7.02
C THR A 182 19.70 -8.31 6.31
N MET A 183 19.23 -7.26 6.98
CA MET A 183 18.23 -6.33 6.45
C MET A 183 18.74 -5.55 5.23
N GLU A 184 20.05 -5.33 5.13
CA GLU A 184 20.72 -4.68 4.00
C GLU A 184 20.65 -5.54 2.72
N GLU A 185 20.85 -6.86 2.85
CA GLU A 185 20.71 -7.79 1.73
C GLU A 185 19.27 -7.88 1.22
N GLN A 186 18.27 -7.75 2.10
CA GLN A 186 16.86 -7.76 1.72
C GLN A 186 16.46 -6.51 0.92
N ILE A 187 16.99 -5.33 1.26
CA ILE A 187 16.75 -4.08 0.55
C ILE A 187 17.44 -4.13 -0.83
N LEU A 188 18.65 -4.65 -0.90
CA LEU A 188 19.44 -4.77 -2.13
C LEU A 188 18.83 -5.71 -3.18
N MET A 189 17.96 -6.66 -2.79
CA MET A 189 17.31 -7.57 -3.75
C MET A 189 16.09 -6.97 -4.46
N PHE A 190 15.50 -5.90 -3.93
CA PHE A 190 14.28 -5.32 -4.53
C PHE A 190 14.54 -4.21 -5.53
N ASP A 191 15.71 -3.59 -5.52
CA ASP A 191 16.05 -2.53 -6.48
C ASP A 191 17.55 -2.48 -6.83
N PRO A 192 17.97 -2.95 -8.00
CA PRO A 192 19.34 -2.84 -8.46
C PRO A 192 19.82 -1.38 -8.65
N VAL A 193 18.91 -0.41 -8.75
CA VAL A 193 19.24 1.01 -8.85
C VAL A 193 19.70 1.54 -7.49
N TYR A 194 19.13 1.08 -6.38
CA TYR A 194 19.55 1.48 -5.04
C TYR A 194 20.98 1.07 -4.68
N ARG A 195 21.57 0.10 -5.34
CA ARG A 195 23.00 -0.27 -5.18
C ARG A 195 23.98 0.84 -5.58
N GLN A 196 23.55 1.82 -6.35
CA GLN A 196 24.40 2.90 -6.86
C GLN A 196 24.23 4.21 -6.11
N ILE A 197 23.20 4.37 -5.27
CA ILE A 197 23.00 5.57 -4.48
C ILE A 197 23.69 5.39 -3.14
N ARG A 198 24.95 5.78 -3.03
CA ARG A 198 25.59 6.04 -1.75
C ARG A 198 25.06 7.36 -1.23
N PHE A 199 24.28 7.32 -0.16
CA PHE A 199 23.97 8.52 0.59
C PHE A 199 25.25 8.95 1.33
N GLU A 200 25.86 10.04 0.92
CA GLU A 200 26.80 10.74 1.79
C GLU A 200 25.99 11.34 2.94
N THR A 201 26.35 10.99 4.14
CA THR A 201 25.74 11.56 5.35
C THR A 201 26.65 12.64 5.91
N ASP A 202 26.06 13.70 6.44
CA ASP A 202 26.79 14.69 7.24
C ASP A 202 27.28 14.07 8.57
N GLU A 203 28.07 14.84 9.33
CA GLU A 203 28.61 14.39 10.65
C GLU A 203 27.51 14.02 11.67
N ALA A 204 26.25 14.38 11.42
CA ALA A 204 25.10 14.03 12.23
C ALA A 204 24.30 12.84 11.66
N GLY A 205 24.81 12.15 10.63
CA GLY A 205 24.16 10.99 10.00
C GLY A 205 22.97 11.33 9.13
N ARG A 206 22.77 12.59 8.73
CA ARG A 206 21.69 13.03 7.86
C ARG A 206 22.14 12.98 6.40
N PRO A 207 21.27 12.63 5.43
CA PRO A 207 21.63 12.65 4.03
C PRO A 207 22.17 14.03 3.60
N ALA A 208 23.46 14.09 3.23
CA ALA A 208 24.10 15.27 2.71
C ALA A 208 24.19 15.12 1.18
N GLY A 209 23.34 15.79 0.44
CA GLY A 209 23.46 15.84 -1.01
C GLY A 209 22.14 16.21 -1.71
N LYS A 210 22.25 16.89 -2.84
CA LYS A 210 21.14 17.08 -3.78
C LYS A 210 20.82 15.74 -4.42
N TYR A 211 19.52 15.41 -4.55
CA TYR A 211 19.10 14.29 -5.37
C TYR A 211 19.70 14.44 -6.78
N PRO A 212 20.33 13.39 -7.33
CA PRO A 212 20.75 13.46 -8.72
C PRO A 212 19.50 13.63 -9.59
N ASP A 213 19.56 14.56 -10.54
CA ASP A 213 18.54 14.67 -11.58
C ASP A 213 18.46 13.33 -12.29
N ILE A 214 17.28 12.71 -12.21
CA ILE A 214 17.01 11.47 -12.94
C ILE A 214 16.71 11.87 -14.39
N PRO A 215 17.45 11.37 -15.37
CA PRO A 215 17.20 11.69 -16.76
C PRO A 215 15.87 11.15 -17.27
#